data_90f7c1d34435b928830a1ac1f1f8ce3d
#
_entry.id   90f7c1d34435b928830a1ac1f1f8ce3d
#
_cell.length_a   1.000
_cell.length_b   1.000
_cell.length_c   1.000
_cell.angle_alpha   90.00
_cell.angle_beta   90.00
_cell.angle_gamma   90.00
#
_symmetry.space_group_name_H-M   'P 1'
#
loop_
_entity.id
_entity.type
_entity.pdbx_description
1 polymer ?
#
loop_
_entity_poly.entity_id
_entity_poly.type
_entity_poly.pdbx_seq_one_letter_code
_entity_poly.pdbx_strand_id
1 'polypeptide(L)'
;MADDLFAAAAEERLSGRSPLAARLRPRNLDDVVGQRHLLAPGRPLRALIEGDRLSSVIFWGPPGTGKTSLSRLIASTTEKVFVELSAVTASVKDVREEIASARHRLGERGTGTILFLDEVHRFNKAQQDTLLPAVEEGLIVLIGATTENPHFEVNPPLMSRSTLFRLHALDETDIAELVRRGLEVEGASADADAVEHLAGRAGGDGRHALTSTEVAVALAAARGRPIHVTLDDAEGAVDAKAVRYGRDGHYDV
;
A
#
# COMPACT_ATOMS: atom_id res chain seq x y z
N MET A 1 -5.16 -25.82 18.83
CA MET A 1 -4.04 -26.53 18.15
C MET A 1 -4.39 -27.00 16.72
N ALA A 2 -5.56 -27.63 16.45
CA ALA A 2 -5.93 -28.00 15.07
C ALA A 2 -6.31 -26.80 14.19
N ASP A 3 -7.05 -25.84 14.72
CA ASP A 3 -7.42 -24.60 14.00
C ASP A 3 -6.20 -23.75 13.62
N ASP A 4 -5.15 -23.77 14.42
CA ASP A 4 -3.92 -23.02 14.21
C ASP A 4 -3.08 -23.59 13.04
N LEU A 5 -3.08 -24.91 12.91
CA LEU A 5 -2.36 -25.62 11.83
C LEU A 5 -3.04 -25.42 10.45
N PHE A 6 -4.37 -25.42 10.43
CA PHE A 6 -5.12 -25.15 9.20
C PHE A 6 -5.07 -23.67 8.80
N ALA A 7 -5.04 -22.75 9.77
CA ALA A 7 -4.85 -21.33 9.52
C ALA A 7 -3.46 -21.05 8.91
N ALA A 8 -2.38 -21.63 9.47
CA ALA A 8 -1.04 -21.49 8.93
C ALA A 8 -0.90 -22.08 7.51
N ALA A 9 -1.47 -23.26 7.26
CA ALA A 9 -1.48 -23.88 5.94
C ALA A 9 -2.34 -23.09 4.92
N ALA A 10 -3.40 -22.43 5.38
CA ALA A 10 -4.22 -21.54 4.55
C ALA A 10 -3.46 -20.25 4.20
N GLU A 11 -2.76 -19.68 5.17
CA GLU A 11 -1.90 -18.50 4.96
C GLU A 11 -0.77 -18.79 3.96
N GLU A 12 -0.10 -19.92 4.09
CA GLU A 12 0.96 -20.34 3.17
C GLU A 12 0.42 -20.54 1.73
N ARG A 13 -0.76 -21.16 1.58
CA ARG A 13 -1.41 -21.32 0.27
C ARG A 13 -1.92 -20.02 -0.30
N LEU A 14 -2.41 -19.09 0.54
CA LEU A 14 -2.85 -17.76 0.14
C LEU A 14 -1.65 -16.89 -0.25
N SER A 15 -0.51 -17.00 0.42
CA SER A 15 0.68 -16.21 0.10
C SER A 15 1.19 -16.48 -1.32
N GLY A 16 1.19 -17.76 -1.76
CA GLY A 16 1.56 -18.13 -3.13
C GLY A 16 0.55 -17.74 -4.22
N ARG A 17 -0.71 -17.45 -3.81
CA ARG A 17 -1.80 -17.06 -4.73
C ARG A 17 -2.13 -15.57 -4.65
N SER A 18 -1.49 -14.86 -3.73
CA SER A 18 -1.74 -13.42 -3.60
C SER A 18 -1.18 -12.65 -4.81
N PRO A 19 -1.82 -11.53 -5.19
CA PRO A 19 -1.36 -10.69 -6.28
C PRO A 19 0.11 -10.31 -6.13
N LEU A 20 0.83 -10.18 -7.23
CA LEU A 20 2.26 -9.86 -7.27
C LEU A 20 2.59 -8.60 -6.45
N ALA A 21 1.72 -7.59 -6.50
CA ALA A 21 1.82 -6.38 -5.69
C ALA A 21 1.78 -6.64 -4.16
N ALA A 22 1.18 -7.74 -3.71
CA ALA A 22 1.19 -8.14 -2.31
C ALA A 22 2.45 -8.94 -1.96
N ARG A 23 2.91 -9.80 -2.87
CA ARG A 23 4.13 -10.62 -2.70
C ARG A 23 5.40 -9.78 -2.72
N LEU A 24 5.41 -8.68 -3.48
CA LEU A 24 6.52 -7.72 -3.61
C LEU A 24 6.47 -6.56 -2.62
N ARG A 25 5.68 -6.67 -1.54
CA ARG A 25 5.72 -5.64 -0.50
C ARG A 25 7.13 -5.56 0.11
N PRO A 26 7.67 -4.34 0.26
CA PRO A 26 8.99 -4.14 0.85
C PRO A 26 9.03 -4.69 2.29
N ARG A 27 10.15 -5.30 2.66
CA ARG A 27 10.40 -5.85 4.00
C ARG A 27 11.25 -4.93 4.87
N ASN A 28 11.97 -4.02 4.25
CA ASN A 28 12.77 -2.98 4.89
C ASN A 28 12.70 -1.68 4.08
N LEU A 29 13.20 -0.58 4.63
CA LEU A 29 13.14 0.74 3.98
C LEU A 29 13.95 0.82 2.68
N ASP A 30 15.00 0.03 2.56
CA ASP A 30 15.87 0.02 1.37
C ASP A 30 15.24 -0.78 0.21
N ASP A 31 14.27 -1.65 0.48
CA ASP A 31 13.49 -2.36 -0.53
C ASP A 31 12.43 -1.47 -1.20
N VAL A 32 12.11 -0.33 -0.60
CA VAL A 32 11.08 0.57 -1.13
C VAL A 32 11.58 1.21 -2.43
N VAL A 33 10.91 0.90 -3.52
CA VAL A 33 11.21 1.50 -4.82
C VAL A 33 10.63 2.92 -4.88
N GLY A 34 11.44 3.85 -5.37
CA GLY A 34 11.08 5.26 -5.43
C GLY A 34 11.09 5.96 -4.07
N GLN A 35 10.36 7.06 -3.95
CA GLN A 35 10.19 7.86 -2.72
C GLN A 35 11.52 8.30 -2.05
N ARG A 36 12.61 8.42 -2.80
CA ARG A 36 13.96 8.74 -2.30
C ARG A 36 14.00 10.05 -1.51
N HIS A 37 13.15 11.01 -1.87
CA HIS A 37 13.03 12.30 -1.18
C HIS A 37 12.51 12.16 0.27
N LEU A 38 11.85 11.04 0.62
CA LEU A 38 11.35 10.73 1.96
C LEU A 38 12.22 9.71 2.70
N LEU A 39 12.76 8.73 1.97
CA LEU A 39 13.32 7.49 2.53
C LEU A 39 14.84 7.35 2.34
N ALA A 40 15.51 8.22 1.59
CA ALA A 40 16.97 8.19 1.52
C ALA A 40 17.59 8.41 2.91
N PRO A 41 18.81 7.90 3.15
CA PRO A 41 19.53 8.13 4.40
C PRO A 41 19.54 9.62 4.81
N GLY A 42 19.23 9.91 6.08
CA GLY A 42 19.16 11.27 6.60
C GLY A 42 17.88 12.04 6.29
N ARG A 43 16.91 11.46 5.59
CA ARG A 43 15.63 12.10 5.38
C ARG A 43 14.72 12.00 6.60
N PRO A 44 13.84 13.03 6.83
CA PRO A 44 13.05 13.12 8.05
C PRO A 44 12.18 11.90 8.32
N LEU A 45 11.46 11.39 7.32
CA LEU A 45 10.59 10.23 7.50
C LEU A 45 11.39 8.98 7.90
N ARG A 46 12.51 8.72 7.22
CA ARG A 46 13.40 7.60 7.55
C ARG A 46 13.93 7.70 8.99
N ALA A 47 14.40 8.87 9.40
CA ALA A 47 14.91 9.10 10.75
C ALA A 47 13.84 8.90 11.84
N LEU A 48 12.58 9.30 11.56
CA LEU A 48 11.45 9.08 12.47
C LEU A 48 11.11 7.60 12.60
N ILE A 49 11.17 6.84 11.49
CA ILE A 49 10.90 5.40 11.49
C ILE A 49 12.00 4.65 12.23
N GLU A 50 13.26 4.85 11.86
CA GLU A 50 14.42 4.19 12.47
C GLU A 50 14.57 4.52 13.96
N GLY A 51 14.14 5.71 14.39
CA GLY A 51 14.15 6.12 15.78
C GLY A 51 12.92 5.71 16.61
N ASP A 52 11.96 4.98 16.05
CA ASP A 52 10.60 4.69 16.62
C ASP A 52 9.93 5.95 17.23
N ARG A 53 10.12 7.10 16.57
CA ARG A 53 9.57 8.40 16.98
C ARG A 53 8.48 8.91 16.07
N LEU A 54 7.90 8.04 15.25
CA LEU A 54 6.84 8.43 14.36
C LEU A 54 5.61 8.81 15.18
N SER A 55 5.21 10.07 15.07
CA SER A 55 3.89 10.57 15.50
C SER A 55 2.85 10.28 14.41
N SER A 56 1.62 10.76 14.59
CA SER A 56 0.60 10.63 13.56
C SER A 56 1.03 11.30 12.25
N VAL A 57 0.74 10.62 11.13
CA VAL A 57 1.13 11.05 9.78
C VAL A 57 -0.02 10.91 8.80
N ILE A 58 -0.02 11.76 7.77
CA ILE A 58 -0.88 11.61 6.59
C ILE A 58 0.01 11.37 5.37
N PHE A 59 -0.16 10.23 4.72
CA PHE A 59 0.44 9.94 3.42
C PHE A 59 -0.49 10.37 2.30
N TRP A 60 -0.05 11.31 1.51
CA TRP A 60 -0.78 11.84 0.36
C TRP A 60 -0.04 11.57 -0.95
N GLY A 61 -0.73 11.11 -1.95
CA GLY A 61 -0.15 10.93 -3.28
C GLY A 61 -1.01 10.05 -4.19
N PRO A 62 -0.65 9.95 -5.47
CA PRO A 62 -1.38 9.16 -6.46
C PRO A 62 -1.57 7.69 -6.04
N PRO A 63 -2.50 6.96 -6.67
CA PRO A 63 -2.63 5.52 -6.45
C PRO A 63 -1.33 4.80 -6.83
N GLY A 64 -1.12 3.60 -6.27
CA GLY A 64 0.03 2.76 -6.59
C GLY A 64 1.42 3.27 -6.18
N THR A 65 1.52 4.39 -5.44
CA THR A 65 2.80 4.98 -4.99
C THR A 65 3.38 4.35 -3.73
N GLY A 66 2.72 3.34 -3.16
CA GLY A 66 3.21 2.58 -2.02
C GLY A 66 2.71 3.04 -0.65
N LYS A 67 1.69 3.91 -0.53
CA LYS A 67 1.15 4.39 0.75
C LYS A 67 0.85 3.26 1.74
N THR A 68 0.04 2.29 1.33
CA THR A 68 -0.34 1.13 2.17
C THR A 68 0.87 0.24 2.48
N SER A 69 1.76 0.01 1.51
CA SER A 69 2.98 -0.78 1.70
C SER A 69 3.92 -0.15 2.71
N LEU A 70 4.12 1.16 2.61
CA LEU A 70 4.94 1.93 3.55
C LEU A 70 4.35 1.94 4.96
N SER A 71 3.02 2.07 5.09
CA SER A 71 2.34 2.03 6.39
C SER A 71 2.53 0.68 7.09
N ARG A 72 2.41 -0.42 6.36
CA ARG A 72 2.65 -1.77 6.91
C ARG A 72 4.12 -2.01 7.23
N LEU A 73 5.03 -1.49 6.41
CA LEU A 73 6.47 -1.55 6.70
C LEU A 73 6.81 -0.80 7.98
N ILE A 74 6.28 0.41 8.17
CA ILE A 74 6.45 1.17 9.41
C ILE A 74 5.94 0.37 10.60
N ALA A 75 4.79 -0.26 10.48
CA ALA A 75 4.23 -1.09 11.54
C ALA A 75 5.12 -2.29 11.89
N SER A 76 5.79 -2.88 10.91
CA SER A 76 6.72 -4.01 11.14
C SER A 76 8.05 -3.62 11.79
N THR A 77 8.37 -2.32 11.85
CA THR A 77 9.59 -1.81 12.51
C THR A 77 9.36 -1.41 13.97
N THR A 78 8.18 -1.60 14.51
CA THR A 78 7.80 -1.23 15.88
C THR A 78 7.10 -2.39 16.58
N GLU A 79 7.09 -2.37 17.92
CA GLU A 79 6.34 -3.34 18.73
C GLU A 79 4.84 -2.98 18.90
N LYS A 80 4.39 -1.88 18.26
CA LYS A 80 3.00 -1.45 18.33
C LYS A 80 2.08 -2.39 17.53
N VAL A 81 0.89 -2.62 18.01
CA VAL A 81 -0.13 -3.38 17.26
C VAL A 81 -0.61 -2.55 16.06
N PHE A 82 -0.55 -3.14 14.89
CA PHE A 82 -1.05 -2.53 13.65
C PHE A 82 -2.50 -2.94 13.40
N VAL A 83 -3.35 -1.95 13.28
CA VAL A 83 -4.76 -2.13 12.94
C VAL A 83 -5.06 -1.36 11.67
N GLU A 84 -5.67 -2.03 10.71
CA GLU A 84 -6.03 -1.45 9.42
C GLU A 84 -7.54 -1.29 9.32
N LEU A 85 -7.98 -0.07 9.08
CA LEU A 85 -9.37 0.25 8.74
C LEU A 85 -9.42 0.90 7.35
N SER A 86 -10.44 0.52 6.58
CA SER A 86 -10.75 1.23 5.34
C SER A 86 -11.87 2.23 5.59
N ALA A 87 -11.62 3.50 5.29
CA ALA A 87 -12.64 4.53 5.43
C ALA A 87 -13.83 4.35 4.46
N VAL A 88 -13.70 3.45 3.47
CA VAL A 88 -14.81 3.08 2.57
C VAL A 88 -15.85 2.22 3.29
N THR A 89 -15.41 1.34 4.20
CA THR A 89 -16.29 0.34 4.85
C THR A 89 -16.48 0.58 6.34
N ALA A 90 -15.53 1.23 7.01
CA ALA A 90 -15.57 1.42 8.44
C ALA A 90 -16.61 2.48 8.88
N SER A 91 -17.33 2.15 9.93
CA SER A 91 -18.28 3.05 10.60
C SER A 91 -17.65 3.76 11.80
N VAL A 92 -18.33 4.79 12.34
CA VAL A 92 -17.96 5.42 13.62
C VAL A 92 -17.88 4.39 14.75
N LYS A 93 -18.72 3.36 14.72
CA LYS A 93 -18.74 2.30 15.72
C LYS A 93 -17.42 1.51 15.68
N ASP A 94 -16.96 1.11 14.49
CA ASP A 94 -15.71 0.37 14.32
C ASP A 94 -14.51 1.16 14.84
N VAL A 95 -14.47 2.48 14.55
CA VAL A 95 -13.43 3.37 15.06
C VAL A 95 -13.45 3.43 16.60
N ARG A 96 -14.63 3.55 17.22
CA ARG A 96 -14.75 3.59 18.69
C ARG A 96 -14.37 2.27 19.35
N GLU A 97 -14.75 1.16 18.75
CA GLU A 97 -14.39 -0.18 19.23
C GLU A 97 -12.87 -0.38 19.19
N GLU A 98 -12.22 0.10 18.11
CA GLU A 98 -10.78 0.00 18.00
C GLU A 98 -10.04 0.93 18.98
N ILE A 99 -10.55 2.15 19.22
CA ILE A 99 -10.01 3.05 20.24
C ILE A 99 -10.14 2.42 21.64
N ALA A 100 -11.26 1.77 21.94
CA ALA A 100 -11.46 1.06 23.21
C ALA A 100 -10.48 -0.11 23.33
N SER A 101 -10.29 -0.89 22.27
CA SER A 101 -9.32 -1.99 22.19
C SER A 101 -7.88 -1.50 22.37
N ALA A 102 -7.52 -0.36 21.77
CA ALA A 102 -6.21 0.26 21.94
C ALA A 102 -5.96 0.66 23.40
N ARG A 103 -6.97 1.24 24.07
CA ARG A 103 -6.88 1.61 25.49
C ARG A 103 -6.69 0.38 26.41
N HIS A 104 -7.38 -0.70 26.10
CA HIS A 104 -7.26 -1.97 26.82
C HIS A 104 -5.85 -2.58 26.63
N ARG A 105 -5.35 -2.65 25.38
CA ARG A 105 -3.99 -3.13 25.09
C ARG A 105 -2.91 -2.33 25.82
N LEU A 106 -3.04 -1.01 25.80
CA LEU A 106 -2.10 -0.14 26.51
C LEU A 106 -2.13 -0.38 28.02
N GLY A 107 -3.33 -0.50 28.61
CA GLY A 107 -3.49 -0.74 30.06
C GLY A 107 -3.02 -2.11 30.52
N GLU A 108 -3.24 -3.17 29.74
CA GLU A 108 -2.86 -4.53 30.12
C GLU A 108 -1.40 -4.88 29.84
N ARG A 109 -0.89 -4.43 28.68
CA ARG A 109 0.39 -4.90 28.13
C ARG A 109 1.39 -3.78 27.91
N GLY A 110 1.02 -2.51 28.10
CA GLY A 110 1.85 -1.37 27.75
C GLY A 110 2.08 -1.22 26.25
N THR A 111 1.32 -1.95 25.41
CA THR A 111 1.53 -2.00 23.97
C THR A 111 0.73 -0.91 23.26
N GLY A 112 1.43 -0.03 22.53
CA GLY A 112 0.81 1.02 21.73
C GLY A 112 0.07 0.48 20.50
N THR A 113 -0.67 1.34 19.83
CA THR A 113 -1.42 0.99 18.61
C THR A 113 -1.11 1.96 17.48
N ILE A 114 -0.79 1.43 16.31
CA ILE A 114 -0.83 2.16 15.05
C ILE A 114 -2.17 1.86 14.39
N LEU A 115 -2.95 2.91 14.16
CA LEU A 115 -4.19 2.81 13.38
C LEU A 115 -3.92 3.33 11.97
N PHE A 116 -3.91 2.42 11.00
CA PHE A 116 -3.85 2.78 9.60
C PHE A 116 -5.27 2.96 9.05
N LEU A 117 -5.54 4.14 8.53
CA LEU A 117 -6.81 4.49 7.90
C LEU A 117 -6.59 4.75 6.42
N ASP A 118 -6.97 3.75 5.60
CA ASP A 118 -6.89 3.90 4.14
C ASP A 118 -8.04 4.73 3.61
N GLU A 119 -7.75 5.58 2.62
CA GLU A 119 -8.70 6.49 1.98
C GLU A 119 -9.41 7.43 2.99
N VAL A 120 -8.62 8.06 3.89
CA VAL A 120 -9.14 8.88 4.99
C VAL A 120 -10.11 9.98 4.54
N HIS A 121 -10.03 10.44 3.29
CA HIS A 121 -10.95 11.40 2.69
C HIS A 121 -12.39 10.88 2.55
N ARG A 122 -12.60 9.56 2.63
CA ARG A 122 -13.94 8.95 2.63
C ARG A 122 -14.66 9.09 3.97
N PHE A 123 -13.93 9.36 5.04
CA PHE A 123 -14.55 9.70 6.32
C PHE A 123 -15.12 11.11 6.29
N ASN A 124 -16.37 11.25 6.69
CA ASN A 124 -16.93 12.56 6.94
C ASN A 124 -16.30 13.21 8.19
N LYS A 125 -16.55 14.50 8.39
CA LYS A 125 -15.96 15.29 9.49
C LYS A 125 -16.23 14.66 10.87
N ALA A 126 -17.47 14.19 11.13
CA ALA A 126 -17.81 13.58 12.42
C ALA A 126 -17.07 12.24 12.66
N GLN A 127 -16.80 11.47 11.60
CA GLN A 127 -16.00 10.26 11.70
C GLN A 127 -14.53 10.60 12.00
N GLN A 128 -13.98 11.61 11.33
CA GLN A 128 -12.61 12.07 11.59
C GLN A 128 -12.48 12.66 13.00
N ASP A 129 -13.48 13.41 13.49
CA ASP A 129 -13.50 13.97 14.83
C ASP A 129 -13.48 12.89 15.93
N THR A 130 -13.99 11.70 15.65
CA THR A 130 -13.95 10.56 16.57
C THR A 130 -12.52 10.11 16.88
N LEU A 131 -11.58 10.34 15.97
CA LEU A 131 -10.16 9.99 16.14
C LEU A 131 -9.40 10.99 17.01
N LEU A 132 -9.84 12.25 17.06
CA LEU A 132 -9.10 13.35 17.69
C LEU A 132 -8.67 13.09 19.13
N PRO A 133 -9.56 12.67 20.06
CA PRO A 133 -9.16 12.45 21.44
C PRO A 133 -8.06 11.40 21.57
N ALA A 134 -8.16 10.30 20.81
CA ALA A 134 -7.19 9.22 20.87
C ALA A 134 -5.82 9.59 20.28
N VAL A 135 -5.81 10.47 19.27
CA VAL A 135 -4.58 11.03 18.68
C VAL A 135 -3.96 12.06 19.63
N GLU A 136 -4.77 12.93 20.23
CA GLU A 136 -4.32 13.94 21.20
C GLU A 136 -3.69 13.34 22.46
N GLU A 137 -4.32 12.29 23.00
CA GLU A 137 -3.81 11.55 24.15
C GLU A 137 -2.58 10.70 23.84
N GLY A 138 -2.22 10.54 22.57
CA GLY A 138 -1.16 9.62 22.13
C GLY A 138 -1.53 8.14 22.33
N LEU A 139 -2.83 7.84 22.52
CA LEU A 139 -3.34 6.48 22.65
C LEU A 139 -3.15 5.67 21.37
N ILE A 140 -3.31 6.35 20.23
CA ILE A 140 -3.05 5.79 18.91
C ILE A 140 -2.07 6.67 18.14
N VAL A 141 -1.22 6.05 17.32
CA VAL A 141 -0.49 6.70 16.24
C VAL A 141 -1.31 6.52 14.97
N LEU A 142 -1.86 7.60 14.43
CA LEU A 142 -2.64 7.53 13.20
C LEU A 142 -1.71 7.58 11.99
N ILE A 143 -1.88 6.63 11.07
CA ILE A 143 -1.34 6.72 9.72
C ILE A 143 -2.53 6.83 8.76
N GLY A 144 -2.83 8.02 8.28
CA GLY A 144 -3.84 8.25 7.25
C GLY A 144 -3.24 8.13 5.85
N ALA A 145 -3.94 7.49 4.92
CA ALA A 145 -3.59 7.50 3.51
C ALA A 145 -4.70 8.13 2.68
N THR A 146 -4.33 8.93 1.68
CA THR A 146 -5.29 9.56 0.77
C THR A 146 -4.69 9.81 -0.61
N THR A 147 -5.53 9.72 -1.63
CA THR A 147 -5.21 10.18 -2.99
C THR A 147 -5.64 11.64 -3.22
N GLU A 148 -6.57 12.13 -2.42
CA GLU A 148 -7.10 13.48 -2.52
C GLU A 148 -6.27 14.49 -1.72
N ASN A 149 -6.44 15.80 -2.03
CA ASN A 149 -5.69 16.83 -1.34
C ASN A 149 -6.12 16.94 0.14
N PRO A 150 -5.26 16.59 1.11
CA PRO A 150 -5.63 16.51 2.51
C PRO A 150 -6.00 17.86 3.14
N HIS A 151 -5.58 18.99 2.55
CA HIS A 151 -5.96 20.31 3.03
C HIS A 151 -7.45 20.62 2.88
N PHE A 152 -8.14 19.93 1.96
CA PHE A 152 -9.58 20.06 1.76
C PHE A 152 -10.38 18.96 2.43
N GLU A 153 -9.81 17.74 2.49
CA GLU A 153 -10.52 16.52 2.84
C GLU A 153 -10.31 16.10 4.30
N VAL A 154 -9.17 16.46 4.90
CA VAL A 154 -8.87 16.10 6.29
C VAL A 154 -9.18 17.28 7.21
N ASN A 155 -9.84 17.00 8.33
CA ASN A 155 -10.19 18.03 9.32
C ASN A 155 -8.94 18.78 9.79
N PRO A 156 -8.98 20.13 9.87
CA PRO A 156 -7.86 20.94 10.33
C PRO A 156 -7.30 20.51 11.70
N PRO A 157 -8.11 20.16 12.72
CA PRO A 157 -7.59 19.66 13.98
C PRO A 157 -6.76 18.38 13.84
N LEU A 158 -7.15 17.44 12.95
CA LEU A 158 -6.41 16.20 12.71
C LEU A 158 -5.12 16.49 11.93
N MET A 159 -5.20 17.38 10.92
CA MET A 159 -4.03 17.84 10.17
C MET A 159 -2.98 18.52 11.05
N SER A 160 -3.39 19.34 12.02
CA SER A 160 -2.46 20.04 12.92
C SER A 160 -1.70 19.11 13.86
N ARG A 161 -2.19 17.87 14.05
CA ARG A 161 -1.60 16.84 14.90
C ARG A 161 -0.87 15.74 14.11
N SER A 162 -0.84 15.90 12.80
CA SER A 162 -0.23 14.93 11.88
C SER A 162 0.85 15.58 11.04
N THR A 163 1.91 14.84 10.76
CA THR A 163 2.90 15.26 9.78
C THR A 163 2.46 14.79 8.39
N LEU A 164 2.42 15.72 7.44
CA LEU A 164 2.06 15.43 6.05
C LEU A 164 3.29 15.01 5.25
N PHE A 165 3.24 13.83 4.65
CA PHE A 165 4.24 13.35 3.70
C PHE A 165 3.61 13.11 2.33
N ARG A 166 4.17 13.76 1.31
CA ARG A 166 3.71 13.59 -0.07
C ARG A 166 4.51 12.50 -0.75
N LEU A 167 3.83 11.45 -1.18
CA LEU A 167 4.39 10.45 -2.07
C LEU A 167 4.21 10.90 -3.53
N HIS A 168 5.24 10.74 -4.33
CA HIS A 168 5.22 11.07 -5.74
C HIS A 168 4.87 9.84 -6.58
N ALA A 169 4.32 10.06 -7.77
CA ALA A 169 4.24 9.01 -8.77
C ALA A 169 5.64 8.41 -9.01
N LEU A 170 5.71 7.12 -9.23
CA LEU A 170 6.96 6.45 -9.54
C LEU A 170 7.42 6.86 -10.94
N ASP A 171 8.72 7.09 -11.13
CA ASP A 171 9.25 7.31 -12.46
C ASP A 171 9.36 5.99 -13.25
N GLU A 172 9.62 6.09 -14.54
CA GLU A 172 9.71 4.90 -15.41
C GLU A 172 10.83 3.95 -14.97
N THR A 173 11.92 4.48 -14.41
CA THR A 173 13.04 3.67 -13.91
C THR A 173 12.60 2.88 -12.66
N ASP A 174 11.88 3.53 -11.75
CA ASP A 174 11.32 2.91 -10.56
C ASP A 174 10.29 1.81 -10.94
N ILE A 175 9.44 2.10 -11.92
CA ILE A 175 8.46 1.12 -12.42
C ILE A 175 9.16 -0.06 -13.09
N ALA A 176 10.15 0.19 -13.95
CA ALA A 176 10.93 -0.87 -14.60
C ALA A 176 11.62 -1.78 -13.57
N GLU A 177 12.09 -1.23 -12.47
CA GLU A 177 12.65 -2.01 -11.36
C GLU A 177 11.57 -2.91 -10.72
N LEU A 178 10.36 -2.40 -10.45
CA LEU A 178 9.25 -3.20 -9.95
C LEU A 178 8.87 -4.33 -10.91
N VAL A 179 8.83 -4.05 -12.21
CA VAL A 179 8.55 -5.06 -13.25
C VAL A 179 9.61 -6.17 -13.23
N ARG A 180 10.90 -5.82 -13.16
CA ARG A 180 11.99 -6.82 -13.11
C ARG A 180 11.89 -7.68 -11.86
N ARG A 181 11.67 -7.09 -10.69
CA ARG A 181 11.43 -7.84 -9.44
C ARG A 181 10.19 -8.74 -9.55
N GLY A 182 9.15 -8.28 -10.24
CA GLY A 182 7.96 -9.07 -10.51
C GLY A 182 8.25 -10.30 -11.37
N LEU A 183 9.00 -10.12 -12.45
CA LEU A 183 9.44 -11.21 -13.33
C LEU A 183 10.30 -12.24 -12.57
N GLU A 184 11.21 -11.77 -11.73
CA GLU A 184 12.06 -12.63 -10.92
C GLU A 184 11.23 -13.51 -9.96
N VAL A 185 10.25 -12.92 -9.25
CA VAL A 185 9.33 -13.65 -8.35
C VAL A 185 8.49 -14.68 -9.10
N GLU A 186 8.13 -14.40 -10.36
CA GLU A 186 7.40 -15.32 -11.24
C GLU A 186 8.32 -16.37 -11.92
N GLY A 187 9.63 -16.29 -11.74
CA GLY A 187 10.60 -17.14 -12.43
C GLY A 187 10.57 -16.97 -13.95
N ALA A 188 10.32 -15.75 -14.39
CA ALA A 188 10.24 -15.36 -15.80
C ALA A 188 11.38 -14.42 -16.20
N SER A 189 11.73 -14.42 -17.49
CA SER A 189 12.55 -13.41 -18.12
C SER A 189 11.71 -12.56 -19.07
N ALA A 190 12.24 -11.43 -19.53
CA ALA A 190 11.57 -10.58 -20.51
C ALA A 190 12.56 -9.89 -21.43
N ASP A 191 12.08 -9.53 -22.61
CA ASP A 191 12.81 -8.62 -23.50
C ASP A 191 12.87 -7.21 -22.90
N ALA A 192 13.90 -6.44 -23.23
CA ALA A 192 14.09 -5.10 -22.67
C ALA A 192 12.94 -4.14 -23.04
N ASP A 193 12.48 -4.21 -24.28
CA ASP A 193 11.35 -3.42 -24.80
C ASP A 193 10.01 -3.80 -24.16
N ALA A 194 9.80 -5.07 -23.79
CA ALA A 194 8.65 -5.49 -23.02
C ALA A 194 8.62 -4.83 -21.62
N VAL A 195 9.77 -4.78 -20.94
CA VAL A 195 9.91 -4.10 -19.65
C VAL A 195 9.66 -2.60 -19.79
N GLU A 196 10.24 -1.96 -20.80
CA GLU A 196 10.05 -0.54 -21.10
C GLU A 196 8.58 -0.22 -21.41
N HIS A 197 7.91 -1.08 -22.19
CA HIS A 197 6.49 -0.91 -22.50
C HIS A 197 5.62 -0.99 -21.25
N LEU A 198 5.80 -2.01 -20.42
CA LEU A 198 5.06 -2.15 -19.14
C LEU A 198 5.30 -0.96 -18.21
N ALA A 199 6.54 -0.45 -18.15
CA ALA A 199 6.90 0.69 -17.31
C ALA A 199 6.26 1.99 -17.83
N GLY A 200 6.38 2.28 -19.10
CA GLY A 200 5.82 3.49 -19.70
C GLY A 200 4.29 3.56 -19.65
N ARG A 201 3.62 2.39 -19.72
CA ARG A 201 2.14 2.31 -19.67
C ARG A 201 1.56 2.34 -18.26
N ALA A 202 2.37 2.20 -17.23
CA ALA A 202 1.90 2.19 -15.84
C ALA A 202 1.50 3.57 -15.30
N GLY A 203 1.95 4.65 -15.94
CA GLY A 203 1.60 6.02 -15.51
C GLY A 203 2.05 6.37 -14.10
N GLY A 204 3.11 5.74 -13.60
CA GLY A 204 3.65 5.95 -12.25
C GLY A 204 2.93 5.16 -11.15
N ASP A 205 2.01 4.26 -11.50
CA ASP A 205 1.29 3.36 -10.59
C ASP A 205 1.96 1.97 -10.54
N GLY A 206 2.70 1.70 -9.46
CA GLY A 206 3.39 0.42 -9.26
C GLY A 206 2.45 -0.78 -9.15
N ARG A 207 1.23 -0.61 -8.61
CA ARG A 207 0.22 -1.68 -8.55
C ARG A 207 -0.27 -2.01 -9.96
N HIS A 208 -0.48 -0.99 -10.78
CA HIS A 208 -0.84 -1.16 -12.19
C HIS A 208 0.26 -1.94 -12.93
N ALA A 209 1.52 -1.53 -12.82
CA ALA A 209 2.65 -2.19 -13.44
C ALA A 209 2.73 -3.68 -13.07
N LEU A 210 2.65 -4.00 -11.77
CA LEU A 210 2.74 -5.37 -11.28
C LEU A 210 1.57 -6.24 -11.74
N THR A 211 0.34 -5.69 -11.79
CA THR A 211 -0.81 -6.42 -12.32
C THR A 211 -0.65 -6.69 -13.82
N SER A 212 -0.15 -5.74 -14.59
CA SER A 212 0.14 -5.95 -16.03
C SER A 212 1.26 -6.97 -16.23
N THR A 213 2.27 -6.96 -15.35
CA THR A 213 3.34 -7.98 -15.36
C THR A 213 2.78 -9.38 -15.12
N GLU A 214 1.88 -9.57 -14.14
CA GLU A 214 1.22 -10.87 -13.91
C GLU A 214 0.49 -11.37 -15.15
N VAL A 215 -0.23 -10.49 -15.85
CA VAL A 215 -0.94 -10.85 -17.09
C VAL A 215 0.03 -11.21 -18.19
N ALA A 216 1.09 -10.43 -18.40
CA ALA A 216 2.10 -10.70 -19.41
C ALA A 216 2.81 -12.05 -19.16
N VAL A 217 3.16 -12.35 -17.91
CA VAL A 217 3.74 -13.64 -17.51
C VAL A 217 2.75 -14.78 -17.79
N ALA A 218 1.46 -14.61 -17.51
CA ALA A 218 0.44 -15.63 -17.79
C ALA A 218 0.30 -15.90 -19.29
N LEU A 219 0.34 -14.86 -20.14
CA LEU A 219 0.33 -15.00 -21.59
C LEU A 219 1.57 -15.76 -22.08
N ALA A 220 2.76 -15.39 -21.59
CA ALA A 220 4.00 -16.06 -21.93
C ALA A 220 4.01 -17.53 -21.48
N ALA A 221 3.52 -17.82 -20.27
CA ALA A 221 3.45 -19.17 -19.69
C ALA A 221 2.56 -20.13 -20.51
N ALA A 222 1.54 -19.60 -21.20
CA ALA A 222 0.68 -20.39 -22.09
C ALA A 222 1.44 -21.00 -23.28
N ARG A 223 2.62 -20.46 -23.64
CA ARG A 223 3.50 -21.00 -24.69
C ARG A 223 4.50 -22.06 -24.20
N GLY A 224 4.56 -22.28 -22.90
CA GLY A 224 5.43 -23.28 -22.28
C GLY A 224 6.55 -22.68 -21.42
N ARG A 225 7.53 -23.53 -21.06
CA ARG A 225 8.69 -23.12 -20.24
C ARG A 225 9.99 -23.27 -21.03
N PRO A 226 11.02 -22.42 -20.80
CA PRO A 226 11.06 -21.34 -19.80
C PRO A 226 10.11 -20.19 -20.16
N ILE A 227 9.58 -19.49 -19.13
CA ILE A 227 8.67 -18.36 -19.32
C ILE A 227 9.49 -17.15 -19.76
N HIS A 228 9.20 -16.64 -20.96
CA HIS A 228 9.85 -15.46 -21.51
C HIS A 228 8.81 -14.51 -22.09
N VAL A 229 8.73 -13.31 -21.50
CA VAL A 229 7.77 -12.27 -21.86
C VAL A 229 8.33 -11.44 -23.01
N THR A 230 7.61 -11.42 -24.10
CA THR A 230 7.92 -10.62 -25.29
C THR A 230 7.15 -9.29 -25.28
N LEU A 231 7.50 -8.37 -26.18
CA LEU A 231 6.75 -7.12 -26.34
C LEU A 231 5.27 -7.37 -26.64
N ASP A 232 4.94 -8.36 -27.48
CA ASP A 232 3.56 -8.73 -27.81
C ASP A 232 2.76 -9.16 -26.57
N ASP A 233 3.37 -9.89 -25.63
CA ASP A 233 2.75 -10.22 -24.34
C ASP A 233 2.51 -8.98 -23.47
N ALA A 234 3.47 -8.06 -23.47
CA ALA A 234 3.36 -6.82 -22.71
C ALA A 234 2.25 -5.90 -23.27
N GLU A 235 2.16 -5.78 -24.59
CA GLU A 235 1.09 -5.05 -25.27
C GLU A 235 -0.27 -5.69 -24.98
N GLY A 236 -0.39 -7.00 -25.17
CA GLY A 236 -1.62 -7.76 -24.90
C GLY A 236 -2.07 -7.66 -23.43
N ALA A 237 -1.14 -7.60 -22.47
CA ALA A 237 -1.44 -7.42 -21.06
C ALA A 237 -2.02 -6.04 -20.74
N VAL A 238 -1.52 -4.99 -21.39
CA VAL A 238 -2.01 -3.62 -21.23
C VAL A 238 -3.41 -3.46 -21.86
N ASP A 239 -3.60 -3.97 -23.09
CA ASP A 239 -4.88 -3.89 -23.81
C ASP A 239 -6.02 -4.66 -23.14
N ALA A 240 -5.74 -5.85 -22.63
CA ALA A 240 -6.71 -6.65 -21.87
C ALA A 240 -7.29 -5.90 -20.66
N LYS A 241 -6.54 -4.96 -20.11
CA LYS A 241 -6.94 -4.14 -18.96
C LYS A 241 -7.73 -2.89 -19.38
N ALA A 242 -7.37 -2.28 -20.52
CA ALA A 242 -8.11 -1.14 -21.09
C ALA A 242 -9.58 -1.51 -21.38
N VAL A 243 -9.83 -2.73 -21.85
CA VAL A 243 -11.18 -3.26 -22.12
C VAL A 243 -12.02 -3.43 -20.85
N ARG A 244 -11.43 -3.73 -19.70
CA ARG A 244 -12.16 -3.82 -18.41
C ARG A 244 -12.58 -2.45 -17.89
N TYR A 245 -11.71 -1.44 -17.95
CA TYR A 245 -12.04 -0.07 -17.51
C TYR A 245 -13.05 0.64 -18.43
N GLY A 246 -13.05 0.35 -19.74
CA GLY A 246 -14.03 0.91 -20.67
C GLY A 246 -15.44 0.34 -20.52
N ARG A 247 -15.62 -0.82 -19.88
CA ARG A 247 -16.95 -1.43 -19.62
C ARG A 247 -17.61 -0.91 -18.35
N ASP A 248 -16.84 -0.51 -17.36
CA ASP A 248 -17.38 0.01 -16.08
C ASP A 248 -17.66 1.53 -16.13
N GLY A 249 -17.29 2.22 -17.21
CA GLY A 249 -17.49 3.65 -17.42
C GLY A 249 -18.79 4.05 -18.16
N HIS A 250 -19.67 3.11 -18.48
CA HIS A 250 -20.90 3.39 -19.23
C HIS A 250 -22.17 2.88 -18.50
N TYR A 251 -22.39 3.36 -17.29
CA TYR A 251 -23.73 3.36 -16.67
C TYR A 251 -23.87 4.60 -15.79
N ASP A 252 -24.12 5.75 -16.42
CA ASP A 252 -24.88 6.87 -15.86
C ASP A 252 -25.39 7.73 -17.03
N VAL A 253 -26.60 7.44 -17.45
CA VAL A 253 -27.52 8.38 -18.08
C VAL A 253 -28.88 8.21 -17.42
#